data_26c73e1aa6e528b5cd3c75d707915d92
#
_entry.id   26c73e1aa6e528b5cd3c75d707915d92
#
_cell.length_a   1.000
_cell.length_b   1.000
_cell.length_c   1.000
_cell.angle_alpha   90.00
_cell.angle_beta   90.00
_cell.angle_gamma   90.00
#
_symmetry.space_group_name_H-M   'P 1'
#
loop_
_entity.id
_entity.type
_entity.pdbx_description
1 polymer ?
#
loop_
_entity_poly.entity_id
_entity_poly.type
_entity_poly.pdbx_seq_one_letter_code
_entity_poly.pdbx_strand_id
1 'polypeptide(L)'
;MFDIKIDTIKKIWDEVLAKMETQLDVNAFNTFFLPLNPKEITGNKITIEAPTRFVKEVVSSEMFLNKINACLREITGTSFEIEVKEKSDFVKEVSPGVAAKPIKIDSNLNPNFVFSNFVVGPCNRECYEASMAVALDPGKFYNPLFIYGRAGIGKTHLLHAIGNYCKANNGGKMNIYYTTANDFIDEFMRSNLNKDIDSMKAKFKSIDMLLLDDVQFLASKEKTGEVFFQIFNNLFNEKKQIVLTSDRNPNDLRGLEARLVSRFASGLTVGMYAPEYDTAKAILKRKIDARNFDISNIDDDVLTFVAQNYSTDVRQLEGALTRLFFYVTTIYKSDVITLPIAMEALKNITPPKKTGNNASAEDIKKAVCDYYNLTLQQLTGPSKTAAITTPRFIAIYLCRSLLNMTFEDIGTEFNRDHTSVMNAVIKIEKLMNEDQSYKLVINKLQQSLTK
;
A
#
# COMPACT_ATOMS: atom_id res chain seq x y z
N MET A 1 -38.55 6.40 -37.91
CA MET A 1 -37.36 6.17 -37.06
C MET A 1 -36.99 7.50 -36.51
N PHE A 2 -37.35 7.81 -35.25
CA PHE A 2 -37.14 9.12 -34.67
C PHE A 2 -35.78 9.10 -33.96
N ASP A 3 -34.76 9.69 -34.59
CA ASP A 3 -33.51 10.04 -33.91
C ASP A 3 -33.79 11.23 -33.02
N ILE A 4 -33.88 10.99 -31.73
CA ILE A 4 -34.04 12.05 -30.71
C ILE A 4 -32.72 12.78 -30.63
N LYS A 5 -32.73 14.12 -30.83
CA LYS A 5 -31.51 14.95 -30.74
C LYS A 5 -30.85 14.84 -29.36
N ILE A 6 -29.53 14.79 -29.34
CA ILE A 6 -28.68 14.64 -28.11
C ILE A 6 -29.07 15.60 -26.98
N ASP A 7 -29.49 16.83 -27.34
CA ASP A 7 -29.93 17.83 -26.33
C ASP A 7 -31.23 17.43 -25.61
N THR A 8 -32.12 16.67 -26.26
CA THR A 8 -33.34 16.16 -25.65
C THR A 8 -33.03 14.99 -24.71
N ILE A 9 -32.08 14.15 -25.07
CA ILE A 9 -31.64 13.02 -24.25
C ILE A 9 -31.02 13.53 -22.95
N LYS A 10 -30.18 14.56 -23.01
CA LYS A 10 -29.58 15.17 -21.83
C LYS A 10 -30.62 15.76 -20.88
N LYS A 11 -31.63 16.48 -21.40
CA LYS A 11 -32.70 17.02 -20.56
C LYS A 11 -33.47 15.94 -19.80
N ILE A 12 -33.83 14.85 -20.50
CA ILE A 12 -34.52 13.70 -19.87
C ILE A 12 -33.61 13.09 -18.79
N TRP A 13 -32.32 12.98 -19.06
CA TRP A 13 -31.37 12.40 -18.12
C TRP A 13 -31.15 13.28 -16.88
N ASP A 14 -31.08 14.59 -17.05
CA ASP A 14 -30.98 15.54 -15.92
C ASP A 14 -32.20 15.42 -14.98
N GLU A 15 -33.40 15.22 -15.54
CA GLU A 15 -34.60 14.95 -14.73
C GLU A 15 -34.55 13.60 -14.03
N VAL A 16 -33.99 12.56 -14.69
CA VAL A 16 -33.77 11.23 -14.06
C VAL A 16 -32.79 11.38 -12.89
N LEU A 17 -31.67 12.07 -13.07
CA LEU A 17 -30.70 12.30 -12.01
C LEU A 17 -31.30 13.05 -10.84
N ALA A 18 -32.07 14.10 -11.07
CA ALA A 18 -32.76 14.86 -10.01
C ALA A 18 -33.71 13.99 -9.16
N LYS A 19 -34.42 13.04 -9.80
CA LYS A 19 -35.26 12.08 -9.08
C LYS A 19 -34.44 11.03 -8.33
N MET A 20 -33.39 10.52 -8.93
CA MET A 20 -32.51 9.52 -8.30
C MET A 20 -31.77 10.07 -7.09
N GLU A 21 -31.40 11.35 -7.10
CA GLU A 21 -30.78 12.04 -5.96
C GLU A 21 -31.64 12.00 -4.71
N THR A 22 -32.97 12.09 -4.86
CA THR A 22 -33.92 12.03 -3.73
C THR A 22 -34.18 10.62 -3.21
N GLN A 23 -33.83 9.58 -3.97
CA GLN A 23 -34.12 8.17 -3.69
C GLN A 23 -32.92 7.35 -3.24
N LEU A 24 -31.72 7.93 -3.29
CA LEU A 24 -30.46 7.26 -2.99
C LEU A 24 -29.68 7.97 -1.90
N ASP A 25 -28.81 7.24 -1.25
CA ASP A 25 -27.79 7.84 -0.39
C ASP A 25 -26.86 8.77 -1.19
N VAL A 26 -26.49 9.89 -0.60
CA VAL A 26 -25.68 10.93 -1.25
C VAL A 26 -24.36 10.37 -1.81
N ASN A 27 -23.70 9.48 -1.07
CA ASN A 27 -22.45 8.87 -1.52
C ASN A 27 -22.67 7.91 -2.69
N ALA A 28 -23.73 7.11 -2.63
CA ALA A 28 -24.09 6.19 -3.70
C ALA A 28 -24.49 6.96 -4.96
N PHE A 29 -25.24 8.05 -4.83
CA PHE A 29 -25.62 8.88 -5.95
C PHE A 29 -24.40 9.52 -6.62
N ASN A 30 -23.55 10.19 -5.86
CA ASN A 30 -22.35 10.86 -6.38
C ASN A 30 -21.36 9.92 -7.04
N THR A 31 -21.24 8.69 -6.49
CA THR A 31 -20.26 7.70 -6.97
C THR A 31 -20.74 6.96 -8.21
N PHE A 32 -22.02 6.57 -8.28
CA PHE A 32 -22.52 5.66 -9.31
C PHE A 32 -23.40 6.30 -10.35
N PHE A 33 -24.18 7.35 -10.01
CA PHE A 33 -25.19 7.92 -10.91
C PHE A 33 -24.79 9.25 -11.52
N LEU A 34 -24.24 10.15 -10.74
CA LEU A 34 -23.83 11.48 -11.23
C LEU A 34 -22.81 11.40 -12.39
N PRO A 35 -21.86 10.45 -12.44
CA PRO A 35 -20.90 10.36 -13.54
C PRO A 35 -21.41 9.61 -14.78
N LEU A 36 -22.65 9.11 -14.79
CA LEU A 36 -23.24 8.46 -15.96
C LEU A 36 -23.59 9.45 -17.05
N ASN A 37 -23.36 9.07 -18.31
CA ASN A 37 -23.62 9.95 -19.45
C ASN A 37 -24.50 9.22 -20.50
N PRO A 38 -25.73 9.68 -20.75
CA PRO A 38 -26.57 9.10 -21.79
C PRO A 38 -26.00 9.45 -23.17
N LYS A 39 -25.89 8.46 -24.05
CA LYS A 39 -25.29 8.61 -25.38
C LYS A 39 -26.32 8.64 -26.51
N GLU A 40 -27.22 7.70 -26.47
CA GLU A 40 -28.21 7.55 -27.57
C GLU A 40 -29.49 6.89 -27.06
N ILE A 41 -30.59 7.18 -27.75
CA ILE A 41 -31.86 6.45 -27.64
C ILE A 41 -32.21 5.96 -29.02
N THR A 42 -32.28 4.64 -29.19
CA THR A 42 -32.63 3.98 -30.45
C THR A 42 -33.91 3.16 -30.25
N GLY A 43 -35.06 3.68 -30.74
CA GLY A 43 -36.35 3.04 -30.49
C GLY A 43 -36.71 3.03 -29.00
N ASN A 44 -36.79 1.86 -28.40
CA ASN A 44 -37.09 1.66 -26.98
C ASN A 44 -35.86 1.31 -26.11
N LYS A 45 -34.65 1.55 -26.63
CA LYS A 45 -33.39 1.26 -25.98
C LYS A 45 -32.62 2.54 -25.69
N ILE A 46 -32.19 2.72 -24.44
CA ILE A 46 -31.31 3.81 -24.03
C ILE A 46 -29.91 3.27 -23.69
N THR A 47 -28.89 3.83 -24.32
CA THR A 47 -27.49 3.48 -24.05
C THR A 47 -26.85 4.54 -23.19
N ILE A 48 -26.33 4.11 -22.02
CA ILE A 48 -25.71 4.95 -21.01
C ILE A 48 -24.23 4.60 -20.92
N GLU A 49 -23.36 5.60 -20.99
CA GLU A 49 -21.93 5.43 -20.76
C GLU A 49 -21.64 5.48 -19.26
N ALA A 50 -21.01 4.42 -18.74
CA ALA A 50 -20.42 4.39 -17.43
C ALA A 50 -18.92 4.75 -17.53
N PRO A 51 -18.37 5.54 -16.58
CA PRO A 51 -16.98 5.97 -16.61
C PRO A 51 -16.00 4.83 -16.39
N THR A 52 -16.40 3.79 -15.66
CA THR A 52 -15.56 2.63 -15.31
C THR A 52 -16.37 1.34 -15.35
N ARG A 53 -15.64 0.21 -15.51
CA ARG A 53 -16.24 -1.13 -15.45
C ARG A 53 -16.98 -1.39 -14.14
N PHE A 54 -16.43 -0.90 -13.02
CA PHE A 54 -17.06 -1.05 -11.70
C PHE A 54 -18.42 -0.33 -11.64
N VAL A 55 -18.48 0.92 -12.09
CA VAL A 55 -19.76 1.67 -12.17
C VAL A 55 -20.74 0.95 -13.11
N LYS A 56 -20.26 0.42 -14.26
CA LYS A 56 -21.08 -0.39 -15.17
C LYS A 56 -21.66 -1.61 -14.45
N GLU A 57 -20.84 -2.40 -13.76
CA GLU A 57 -21.29 -3.62 -13.05
C GLU A 57 -22.31 -3.31 -11.96
N VAL A 58 -22.06 -2.26 -11.16
CA VAL A 58 -22.98 -1.83 -10.09
C VAL A 58 -24.29 -1.34 -10.66
N VAL A 59 -24.26 -0.44 -11.66
CA VAL A 59 -25.48 0.16 -12.25
C VAL A 59 -26.26 -0.84 -13.09
N SER A 60 -25.59 -1.85 -13.67
CA SER A 60 -26.24 -2.94 -14.41
C SER A 60 -26.95 -3.96 -13.51
N SER A 61 -26.86 -3.81 -12.17
CA SER A 61 -27.64 -4.66 -11.29
C SER A 61 -29.14 -4.42 -11.47
N GLU A 62 -29.93 -5.46 -11.37
CA GLU A 62 -31.39 -5.44 -11.58
C GLU A 62 -32.08 -4.38 -10.70
N MET A 63 -31.61 -4.20 -9.48
CA MET A 63 -32.14 -3.20 -8.54
C MET A 63 -32.00 -1.77 -9.09
N PHE A 64 -30.85 -1.40 -9.65
CA PHE A 64 -30.61 -0.04 -10.14
C PHE A 64 -31.20 0.18 -11.52
N LEU A 65 -31.16 -0.81 -12.41
CA LEU A 65 -31.84 -0.73 -13.72
C LEU A 65 -33.34 -0.52 -13.55
N ASN A 66 -34.01 -1.22 -12.62
CA ASN A 66 -35.41 -1.05 -12.32
C ASN A 66 -35.74 0.35 -11.80
N LYS A 67 -34.86 0.94 -10.94
CA LYS A 67 -35.04 2.32 -10.46
C LYS A 67 -34.91 3.35 -11.59
N ILE A 68 -33.88 3.22 -12.44
CA ILE A 68 -33.69 4.12 -13.59
C ILE A 68 -34.89 4.01 -14.53
N ASN A 69 -35.38 2.80 -14.81
CA ASN A 69 -36.51 2.58 -15.71
C ASN A 69 -37.82 3.12 -15.11
N ALA A 70 -38.00 3.03 -13.80
CA ALA A 70 -39.14 3.65 -13.11
C ALA A 70 -39.14 5.20 -13.28
N CYS A 71 -37.98 5.83 -13.08
CA CYS A 71 -37.83 7.28 -13.28
C CYS A 71 -38.07 7.66 -14.76
N LEU A 72 -37.48 6.92 -15.70
CA LEU A 72 -37.70 7.16 -17.14
C LEU A 72 -39.18 7.02 -17.53
N ARG A 73 -39.86 6.01 -17.00
CA ARG A 73 -41.30 5.81 -17.26
C ARG A 73 -42.17 6.92 -16.73
N GLU A 74 -41.85 7.45 -15.55
CA GLU A 74 -42.55 8.60 -14.97
C GLU A 74 -42.35 9.89 -15.78
N ILE A 75 -41.15 10.09 -16.37
CA ILE A 75 -40.82 11.30 -17.15
C ILE A 75 -41.33 11.21 -18.58
N THR A 76 -41.17 10.05 -19.22
CA THR A 76 -41.44 9.89 -20.67
C THR A 76 -42.74 9.16 -20.97
N GLY A 77 -43.37 8.52 -19.98
CA GLY A 77 -44.53 7.61 -20.19
C GLY A 77 -44.19 6.25 -20.80
N THR A 78 -42.90 5.98 -21.10
CA THR A 78 -42.44 4.78 -21.78
C THR A 78 -41.36 4.04 -20.97
N SER A 79 -41.39 2.72 -21.02
CA SER A 79 -40.32 1.88 -20.46
C SER A 79 -39.22 1.68 -21.47
N PHE A 80 -37.98 1.78 -21.04
CA PHE A 80 -36.82 1.59 -21.91
C PHE A 80 -36.02 0.33 -21.52
N GLU A 81 -35.45 -0.31 -22.52
CA GLU A 81 -34.36 -1.26 -22.30
C GLU A 81 -33.08 -0.48 -22.08
N ILE A 82 -32.49 -0.64 -20.91
CA ILE A 82 -31.29 0.14 -20.49
C ILE A 82 -30.04 -0.70 -20.76
N GLU A 83 -29.17 -0.21 -21.62
CA GLU A 83 -27.87 -0.79 -21.89
C GLU A 83 -26.77 0.11 -21.31
N VAL A 84 -26.02 -0.40 -20.33
CA VAL A 84 -24.88 0.32 -19.76
C VAL A 84 -23.60 -0.16 -20.43
N LYS A 85 -22.90 0.76 -21.10
CA LYS A 85 -21.62 0.50 -21.78
C LYS A 85 -20.49 1.25 -21.10
N GLU A 86 -19.30 0.69 -21.15
CA GLU A 86 -18.10 1.40 -20.74
C GLU A 86 -17.65 2.36 -21.84
N LYS A 87 -16.94 3.43 -21.44
CA LYS A 87 -16.43 4.42 -22.40
C LYS A 87 -15.59 3.81 -23.52
N SER A 88 -14.87 2.72 -23.24
CA SER A 88 -14.12 1.92 -24.20
C SER A 88 -14.99 1.28 -25.29
N ASP A 89 -16.26 0.97 -25.00
CA ASP A 89 -17.19 0.31 -25.91
C ASP A 89 -17.71 1.26 -27.03
N PHE A 90 -17.54 2.59 -26.84
CA PHE A 90 -17.95 3.64 -27.77
C PHE A 90 -16.87 4.09 -28.75
N VAL A 91 -15.63 3.62 -28.59
CA VAL A 91 -14.54 3.95 -29.51
C VAL A 91 -14.72 3.15 -30.80
N LYS A 92 -15.47 3.73 -31.77
CA LYS A 92 -15.48 3.23 -33.14
C LYS A 92 -14.05 3.27 -33.67
N GLU A 93 -13.65 2.17 -34.34
CA GLU A 93 -12.40 2.07 -35.08
C GLU A 93 -12.26 3.25 -36.04
N VAL A 94 -11.45 4.20 -35.70
CA VAL A 94 -10.90 5.16 -36.65
C VAL A 94 -9.85 4.40 -37.43
N SER A 95 -10.05 4.24 -38.73
CA SER A 95 -9.13 3.59 -39.65
C SER A 95 -7.69 4.07 -39.45
N PRO A 96 -6.71 3.19 -39.35
CA PRO A 96 -5.34 3.57 -38.96
C PRO A 96 -4.64 4.26 -40.13
N GLY A 97 -4.46 5.58 -40.02
CA GLY A 97 -3.28 6.19 -40.60
C GLY A 97 -2.07 5.52 -39.95
N VAL A 98 -1.10 5.09 -40.79
CA VAL A 98 0.11 4.32 -40.47
C VAL A 98 0.61 4.57 -39.02
N ALA A 99 0.07 3.83 -38.07
CA ALA A 99 0.55 3.83 -36.72
C ALA A 99 1.72 2.85 -36.64
N ALA A 100 2.87 3.32 -36.19
CA ALA A 100 3.99 2.47 -35.82
C ALA A 100 3.45 1.31 -34.95
N LYS A 101 3.85 0.06 -35.27
CA LYS A 101 3.45 -1.12 -34.50
C LYS A 101 3.63 -0.83 -33.00
N PRO A 102 2.61 -1.08 -32.16
CA PRO A 102 2.73 -0.83 -30.74
C PRO A 102 3.93 -1.65 -30.23
N ILE A 103 4.89 -0.97 -29.63
CA ILE A 103 6.05 -1.62 -28.99
C ILE A 103 5.45 -2.39 -27.80
N LYS A 104 5.35 -3.70 -27.94
CA LYS A 104 4.91 -4.57 -26.85
C LYS A 104 6.04 -4.66 -25.84
N ILE A 105 5.86 -4.00 -24.71
CA ILE A 105 6.85 -4.01 -23.64
C ILE A 105 6.61 -5.25 -22.77
N ASP A 106 7.69 -5.98 -22.45
CA ASP A 106 7.63 -7.02 -21.43
C ASP A 106 7.41 -6.35 -20.08
N SER A 107 6.35 -6.75 -19.38
CA SER A 107 5.93 -6.13 -18.12
C SER A 107 6.86 -6.46 -16.94
N ASN A 108 7.73 -7.48 -17.05
CA ASN A 108 8.61 -7.99 -15.98
C ASN A 108 7.86 -8.34 -14.67
N LEU A 109 6.57 -8.63 -14.74
CA LEU A 109 5.74 -8.90 -13.56
C LEU A 109 5.89 -10.34 -13.09
N ASN A 110 6.00 -10.53 -11.77
CA ASN A 110 5.91 -11.85 -11.16
C ASN A 110 4.43 -12.25 -11.06
N PRO A 111 3.99 -13.33 -11.74
CA PRO A 111 2.57 -13.73 -11.77
C PRO A 111 2.03 -14.22 -10.41
N ASN A 112 2.91 -14.58 -9.48
CA ASN A 112 2.50 -15.05 -8.15
C ASN A 112 2.15 -13.91 -7.19
N PHE A 113 2.54 -12.69 -7.50
CA PHE A 113 2.25 -11.53 -6.67
C PHE A 113 0.94 -10.89 -7.13
N VAL A 114 -0.16 -11.39 -6.59
CA VAL A 114 -1.53 -10.94 -6.86
C VAL A 114 -2.21 -10.51 -5.57
N PHE A 115 -3.23 -9.66 -5.65
CA PHE A 115 -3.99 -9.19 -4.49
C PHE A 115 -4.59 -10.33 -3.67
N SER A 116 -5.08 -11.38 -4.33
CA SER A 116 -5.64 -12.56 -3.65
C SER A 116 -4.62 -13.32 -2.80
N ASN A 117 -3.33 -13.18 -3.06
CA ASN A 117 -2.25 -13.80 -2.28
C ASN A 117 -1.68 -12.87 -1.19
N PHE A 118 -2.14 -11.63 -1.11
CA PHE A 118 -1.70 -10.67 -0.11
C PHE A 118 -2.56 -10.78 1.15
N VAL A 119 -1.93 -10.86 2.31
CA VAL A 119 -2.64 -10.91 3.60
C VAL A 119 -2.80 -9.48 4.12
N VAL A 120 -4.06 -9.06 4.27
CA VAL A 120 -4.39 -7.72 4.76
C VAL A 120 -4.55 -7.74 6.28
N GLY A 121 -3.86 -6.82 6.95
CA GLY A 121 -3.96 -6.55 8.38
C GLY A 121 -3.93 -5.05 8.66
N PRO A 122 -4.04 -4.62 9.93
CA PRO A 122 -3.96 -3.20 10.29
C PRO A 122 -2.69 -2.51 9.78
N CYS A 123 -1.57 -3.21 9.79
CA CYS A 123 -0.25 -2.69 9.39
C CYS A 123 -0.12 -2.33 7.90
N ASN A 124 -0.99 -2.84 7.03
CA ASN A 124 -0.87 -2.68 5.57
C ASN A 124 -2.19 -2.40 4.85
N ARG A 125 -3.30 -2.26 5.59
CA ARG A 125 -4.64 -2.06 5.02
C ARG A 125 -4.70 -0.82 4.12
N GLU A 126 -4.18 0.32 4.60
CA GLU A 126 -4.17 1.55 3.83
C GLU A 126 -3.42 1.39 2.49
N CYS A 127 -2.26 0.73 2.52
CA CYS A 127 -1.48 0.44 1.31
C CYS A 127 -2.24 -0.49 0.35
N TYR A 128 -2.93 -1.50 0.88
CA TYR A 128 -3.74 -2.42 0.08
C TYR A 128 -4.90 -1.70 -0.61
N GLU A 129 -5.69 -0.92 0.13
CA GLU A 129 -6.84 -0.17 -0.40
C GLU A 129 -6.40 0.87 -1.45
N ALA A 130 -5.33 1.62 -1.17
CA ALA A 130 -4.75 2.56 -2.13
C ALA A 130 -4.28 1.85 -3.41
N SER A 131 -3.62 0.69 -3.26
CA SER A 131 -3.15 -0.13 -4.39
C SER A 131 -4.32 -0.67 -5.22
N MET A 132 -5.38 -1.11 -4.57
CA MET A 132 -6.60 -1.59 -5.23
C MET A 132 -7.29 -0.46 -5.99
N ALA A 133 -7.41 0.73 -5.39
CA ALA A 133 -8.01 1.89 -6.04
C ALA A 133 -7.24 2.31 -7.30
N VAL A 134 -5.89 2.29 -7.24
CA VAL A 134 -5.04 2.56 -8.42
C VAL A 134 -5.18 1.48 -9.49
N ALA A 135 -5.30 0.22 -9.09
CA ALA A 135 -5.45 -0.89 -10.03
C ALA A 135 -6.81 -0.88 -10.75
N LEU A 136 -7.86 -0.40 -10.08
CA LEU A 136 -9.21 -0.27 -10.65
C LEU A 136 -9.33 0.86 -11.67
N ASP A 137 -8.68 2.00 -11.41
CA ASP A 137 -8.78 3.18 -12.29
C ASP A 137 -7.44 3.93 -12.41
N PRO A 138 -6.50 3.37 -13.18
CA PRO A 138 -5.15 3.94 -13.31
C PRO A 138 -5.14 5.37 -13.86
N GLY A 139 -4.30 6.23 -13.29
CA GLY A 139 -4.06 7.59 -13.78
C GLY A 139 -5.06 8.65 -13.31
N LYS A 140 -6.13 8.27 -12.59
CA LYS A 140 -7.17 9.24 -12.20
C LYS A 140 -6.99 9.86 -10.82
N PHE A 141 -6.89 9.05 -9.74
CA PHE A 141 -7.03 9.59 -8.37
C PHE A 141 -5.71 9.72 -7.64
N TYR A 142 -4.91 8.67 -7.62
CA TYR A 142 -3.70 8.58 -6.80
C TYR A 142 -2.47 8.43 -7.71
N ASN A 143 -2.05 9.55 -8.29
CA ASN A 143 -0.90 9.55 -9.20
C ASN A 143 0.09 10.68 -8.84
N PRO A 144 1.32 10.35 -8.43
CA PRO A 144 1.82 9.01 -8.17
C PRO A 144 1.21 8.38 -6.89
N LEU A 145 1.18 7.04 -6.82
CA LEU A 145 1.05 6.32 -5.55
C LEU A 145 2.44 6.02 -5.03
N PHE A 146 2.73 6.45 -3.81
CA PHE A 146 4.02 6.22 -3.15
C PHE A 146 3.84 5.36 -1.91
N ILE A 147 4.37 4.12 -1.94
CA ILE A 147 4.29 3.15 -0.83
C ILE A 147 5.65 3.09 -0.15
N TYR A 148 5.72 3.44 1.13
CA TYR A 148 6.98 3.39 1.86
C TYR A 148 6.90 2.48 3.09
N GLY A 149 8.07 2.01 3.52
CA GLY A 149 8.21 1.20 4.72
C GLY A 149 9.43 0.29 4.65
N ARG A 150 9.80 -0.32 5.77
CA ARG A 150 11.01 -1.14 5.91
C ARG A 150 11.12 -2.22 4.82
N ALA A 151 12.32 -2.72 4.59
CA ALA A 151 12.52 -3.83 3.65
C ALA A 151 11.77 -5.09 4.13
N GLY A 152 11.30 -5.92 3.18
CA GLY A 152 10.73 -7.22 3.48
C GLY A 152 9.29 -7.27 3.96
N ILE A 153 8.54 -6.16 3.96
CA ILE A 153 7.16 -6.09 4.48
C ILE A 153 6.06 -6.30 3.42
N GLY A 154 6.41 -6.40 2.12
CA GLY A 154 5.46 -6.72 1.04
C GLY A 154 5.21 -5.60 0.03
N LYS A 155 5.98 -4.50 0.01
CA LYS A 155 5.83 -3.40 -0.95
C LYS A 155 5.91 -3.87 -2.41
N THR A 156 6.94 -4.63 -2.74
CA THR A 156 7.15 -5.24 -4.07
C THR A 156 5.97 -6.13 -4.47
N HIS A 157 5.37 -6.86 -3.51
CA HIS A 157 4.19 -7.68 -3.77
C HIS A 157 3.01 -6.81 -4.25
N LEU A 158 2.69 -5.72 -3.53
CA LEU A 158 1.61 -4.82 -3.95
C LEU A 158 1.89 -4.16 -5.29
N LEU A 159 3.13 -3.78 -5.56
CA LEU A 159 3.54 -3.21 -6.84
C LEU A 159 3.22 -4.16 -8.01
N HIS A 160 3.64 -5.42 -7.90
CA HIS A 160 3.31 -6.45 -8.88
C HIS A 160 1.81 -6.78 -8.93
N ALA A 161 1.12 -6.78 -7.77
CA ALA A 161 -0.31 -7.06 -7.72
C ALA A 161 -1.13 -6.02 -8.49
N ILE A 162 -0.78 -4.73 -8.39
CA ILE A 162 -1.37 -3.65 -9.21
C ILE A 162 -1.19 -3.98 -10.70
N GLY A 163 0.05 -4.26 -11.13
CA GLY A 163 0.36 -4.55 -12.52
C GLY A 163 -0.37 -5.79 -13.04
N ASN A 164 -0.36 -6.89 -12.28
CA ASN A 164 -1.04 -8.13 -12.66
C ASN A 164 -2.56 -7.94 -12.77
N TYR A 165 -3.16 -7.19 -11.85
CA TYR A 165 -4.58 -6.86 -11.88
C TYR A 165 -4.93 -6.05 -13.13
N CYS A 166 -4.19 -4.99 -13.44
CA CYS A 166 -4.40 -4.18 -14.62
C CYS A 166 -4.20 -4.99 -15.90
N LYS A 167 -3.18 -5.85 -15.96
CA LYS A 167 -2.92 -6.72 -17.13
C LYS A 167 -4.06 -7.69 -17.39
N ALA A 168 -4.62 -8.28 -16.33
CA ALA A 168 -5.75 -9.21 -16.43
C ALA A 168 -7.05 -8.53 -16.88
N ASN A 169 -7.34 -7.32 -16.35
CA ASN A 169 -8.62 -6.64 -16.58
C ASN A 169 -8.66 -5.78 -17.85
N ASN A 170 -7.50 -5.38 -18.41
CA ASN A 170 -7.44 -4.58 -19.65
C ASN A 170 -7.19 -5.43 -20.92
N GLY A 171 -7.36 -6.74 -20.86
CA GLY A 171 -7.15 -7.64 -22.00
C GLY A 171 -5.74 -7.58 -22.60
N GLY A 172 -4.74 -7.21 -21.81
CA GLY A 172 -3.33 -7.08 -22.22
C GLY A 172 -3.05 -5.90 -23.16
N LYS A 173 -3.95 -4.94 -23.28
CA LYS A 173 -3.78 -3.74 -24.14
C LYS A 173 -2.93 -2.65 -23.47
N MET A 174 -2.78 -2.68 -22.17
CA MET A 174 -2.03 -1.69 -21.39
C MET A 174 -0.55 -2.06 -21.34
N ASN A 175 0.33 -1.14 -21.69
CA ASN A 175 1.77 -1.29 -21.57
C ASN A 175 2.20 -0.98 -20.14
N ILE A 176 2.33 -2.03 -19.32
CA ILE A 176 2.75 -1.96 -17.94
C ILE A 176 4.23 -2.32 -17.87
N TYR A 177 5.02 -1.51 -17.18
CA TYR A 177 6.44 -1.78 -17.02
C TYR A 177 6.85 -1.72 -15.56
N TYR A 178 7.32 -2.86 -15.05
CA TYR A 178 7.95 -2.96 -13.73
C TYR A 178 9.46 -2.92 -13.89
N THR A 179 10.12 -2.13 -13.05
CA THR A 179 11.58 -2.09 -12.93
C THR A 179 11.99 -1.69 -11.51
N THR A 180 13.19 -2.08 -11.09
CA THR A 180 13.80 -1.54 -9.88
C THR A 180 14.59 -0.27 -10.21
N ALA A 181 14.84 0.59 -9.22
CA ALA A 181 15.67 1.76 -9.44
C ALA A 181 17.09 1.39 -9.88
N ASN A 182 17.63 0.26 -9.41
CA ASN A 182 18.94 -0.23 -9.85
C ASN A 182 18.93 -0.66 -11.33
N ASP A 183 17.93 -1.43 -11.76
CA ASP A 183 17.79 -1.84 -13.15
C ASP A 183 17.59 -0.62 -14.06
N PHE A 184 16.86 0.40 -13.61
CA PHE A 184 16.72 1.66 -14.32
C PHE A 184 18.06 2.39 -14.47
N ILE A 185 18.87 2.46 -13.40
CA ILE A 185 20.20 3.04 -13.44
C ILE A 185 21.09 2.29 -14.44
N ASP A 186 21.07 0.97 -14.41
CA ASP A 186 21.86 0.13 -15.32
C ASP A 186 21.40 0.29 -16.77
N GLU A 187 20.09 0.37 -17.02
CA GLU A 187 19.55 0.65 -18.35
C GLU A 187 19.97 2.03 -18.86
N PHE A 188 19.92 3.05 -18.00
CA PHE A 188 20.39 4.39 -18.32
C PHE A 188 21.90 4.40 -18.65
N MET A 189 22.72 3.74 -17.82
CA MET A 189 24.17 3.68 -18.06
C MET A 189 24.51 3.00 -19.41
N ARG A 190 23.85 1.89 -19.73
CA ARG A 190 24.00 1.19 -21.02
C ARG A 190 23.58 2.08 -22.19
N SER A 191 22.42 2.74 -22.09
CA SER A 191 21.93 3.64 -23.14
C SER A 191 22.84 4.84 -23.33
N ASN A 192 23.43 5.39 -22.26
CA ASN A 192 24.36 6.49 -22.32
C ASN A 192 25.70 6.09 -23.00
N LEU A 193 26.24 4.92 -22.66
CA LEU A 193 27.46 4.37 -23.31
C LEU A 193 27.23 4.13 -24.80
N ASN A 194 26.06 3.62 -25.16
CA ASN A 194 25.70 3.34 -26.56
C ASN A 194 25.21 4.59 -27.32
N LYS A 195 25.18 5.77 -26.69
CA LYS A 195 24.59 7.02 -27.23
C LYS A 195 23.13 6.86 -27.70
N ASP A 196 22.37 6.03 -27.05
CA ASP A 196 20.97 5.65 -27.40
C ASP A 196 19.96 5.98 -26.30
N ILE A 197 20.13 7.15 -25.68
CA ILE A 197 19.21 7.63 -24.61
C ILE A 197 17.81 7.90 -25.18
N ASP A 198 17.71 8.28 -26.44
CA ASP A 198 16.44 8.60 -27.08
C ASP A 198 15.55 7.35 -27.24
N SER A 199 16.11 6.19 -27.57
CA SER A 199 15.38 4.92 -27.58
C SER A 199 14.86 4.56 -26.20
N MET A 200 15.68 4.74 -25.14
CA MET A 200 15.23 4.54 -23.77
C MET A 200 14.05 5.47 -23.43
N LYS A 201 14.14 6.76 -23.73
CA LYS A 201 13.05 7.73 -23.52
C LYS A 201 11.81 7.35 -24.32
N ALA A 202 11.95 6.90 -25.57
CA ALA A 202 10.85 6.46 -26.42
C ALA A 202 10.14 5.23 -25.82
N LYS A 203 10.89 4.26 -25.28
CA LYS A 203 10.36 3.10 -24.55
C LYS A 203 9.50 3.56 -23.38
N PHE A 204 10.03 4.43 -22.50
CA PHE A 204 9.27 4.94 -21.35
C PHE A 204 8.06 5.78 -21.76
N LYS A 205 8.13 6.52 -22.88
CA LYS A 205 6.98 7.25 -23.41
C LYS A 205 5.85 6.32 -23.88
N SER A 206 6.14 5.09 -24.31
CA SER A 206 5.14 4.12 -24.75
C SER A 206 4.45 3.35 -23.60
N ILE A 207 4.88 3.55 -22.34
CA ILE A 207 4.33 2.91 -21.15
C ILE A 207 3.03 3.62 -20.75
N ASP A 208 2.03 2.88 -20.31
CA ASP A 208 0.79 3.39 -19.72
C ASP A 208 0.82 3.36 -18.20
N MET A 209 1.62 2.45 -17.61
CA MET A 209 1.84 2.33 -16.18
C MET A 209 3.30 2.03 -15.87
N LEU A 210 3.92 2.87 -15.04
CA LEU A 210 5.26 2.67 -14.49
C LEU A 210 5.17 2.19 -13.05
N LEU A 211 5.76 1.03 -12.78
CA LEU A 211 5.92 0.45 -11.45
C LEU A 211 7.42 0.44 -11.11
N LEU A 212 7.84 1.38 -10.27
CA LEU A 212 9.26 1.54 -9.90
C LEU A 212 9.48 1.16 -8.45
N ASP A 213 10.29 0.12 -8.24
CA ASP A 213 10.61 -0.40 -6.92
C ASP A 213 11.92 0.20 -6.39
N ASP A 214 11.96 0.44 -5.08
CA ASP A 214 13.14 0.86 -4.34
C ASP A 214 13.78 2.17 -4.82
N VAL A 215 12.97 3.24 -4.98
CA VAL A 215 13.41 4.55 -5.51
C VAL A 215 14.52 5.23 -4.70
N GLN A 216 14.78 4.81 -3.45
CA GLN A 216 15.88 5.32 -2.64
C GLN A 216 17.25 5.12 -3.29
N PHE A 217 17.41 4.15 -4.20
CA PHE A 217 18.68 3.92 -4.92
C PHE A 217 18.97 4.95 -6.01
N LEU A 218 17.99 5.78 -6.40
CA LEU A 218 18.23 6.94 -7.26
C LEU A 218 18.99 8.07 -6.53
N ALA A 219 19.06 8.01 -5.20
CA ALA A 219 19.79 9.00 -4.40
C ALA A 219 21.26 9.06 -4.79
N SER A 220 21.83 10.27 -4.83
CA SER A 220 23.23 10.55 -5.22
C SER A 220 23.60 10.15 -6.66
N LYS A 221 22.61 10.00 -7.56
CA LYS A 221 22.77 9.69 -8.98
C LYS A 221 22.24 10.85 -9.83
N GLU A 222 22.87 12.03 -9.75
CA GLU A 222 22.37 13.28 -10.35
C GLU A 222 21.94 13.14 -11.81
N LYS A 223 22.82 12.65 -12.71
CA LYS A 223 22.48 12.48 -14.14
C LYS A 223 21.32 11.52 -14.38
N THR A 224 21.26 10.43 -13.64
CA THR A 224 20.17 9.45 -13.74
C THR A 224 18.87 10.05 -13.17
N GLY A 225 18.98 10.81 -12.08
CA GLY A 225 17.85 11.53 -11.46
C GLY A 225 17.25 12.55 -12.42
N GLU A 226 18.05 13.31 -13.17
CA GLU A 226 17.56 14.26 -14.17
C GLU A 226 16.79 13.57 -15.31
N VAL A 227 17.30 12.45 -15.82
CA VAL A 227 16.60 11.70 -16.87
C VAL A 227 15.32 11.08 -16.32
N PHE A 228 15.38 10.52 -15.11
CA PHE A 228 14.18 10.00 -14.46
C PHE A 228 13.13 11.09 -14.24
N PHE A 229 13.52 12.28 -13.81
CA PHE A 229 12.62 13.41 -13.66
C PHE A 229 11.90 13.78 -14.97
N GLN A 230 12.63 13.76 -16.11
CA GLN A 230 12.03 14.00 -17.42
C GLN A 230 11.00 12.91 -17.78
N ILE A 231 11.34 11.64 -17.57
CA ILE A 231 10.44 10.50 -17.81
C ILE A 231 9.20 10.60 -16.92
N PHE A 232 9.41 10.86 -15.62
CA PHE A 232 8.32 11.03 -14.65
C PHE A 232 7.35 12.12 -15.09
N ASN A 233 7.86 13.32 -15.42
CA ASN A 233 7.01 14.43 -15.86
C ASN A 233 6.24 14.12 -17.14
N ASN A 234 6.85 13.42 -18.10
CA ASN A 234 6.16 13.03 -19.32
C ASN A 234 4.99 12.08 -19.02
N LEU A 235 5.21 11.04 -18.22
CA LEU A 235 4.17 10.10 -17.81
C LEU A 235 3.07 10.80 -17.02
N PHE A 236 3.44 11.64 -16.06
CA PHE A 236 2.50 12.37 -15.21
C PHE A 236 1.62 13.33 -16.02
N ASN A 237 2.20 14.09 -16.95
CA ASN A 237 1.46 15.03 -17.80
C ASN A 237 0.51 14.31 -18.78
N GLU A 238 0.88 13.11 -19.23
CA GLU A 238 0.03 12.26 -20.07
C GLU A 238 -1.00 11.46 -19.25
N LYS A 239 -1.11 11.71 -17.93
CA LYS A 239 -2.00 11.02 -16.98
C LYS A 239 -1.79 9.51 -16.93
N LYS A 240 -0.59 9.06 -17.23
CA LYS A 240 -0.17 7.68 -17.09
C LYS A 240 0.12 7.36 -15.62
N GLN A 241 -0.23 6.17 -15.18
CA GLN A 241 -0.07 5.81 -13.77
C GLN A 241 1.39 5.61 -13.40
N ILE A 242 1.79 6.17 -12.28
CA ILE A 242 3.09 5.96 -11.65
C ILE A 242 2.86 5.39 -10.26
N VAL A 243 3.52 4.27 -9.95
CA VAL A 243 3.55 3.70 -8.59
C VAL A 243 5.00 3.51 -8.18
N LEU A 244 5.33 4.01 -7.01
CA LEU A 244 6.69 4.03 -6.48
C LEU A 244 6.74 3.33 -5.14
N THR A 245 7.83 2.61 -4.87
CA THR A 245 8.09 2.09 -3.53
C THR A 245 9.41 2.60 -2.97
N SER A 246 9.52 2.69 -1.66
CA SER A 246 10.74 3.11 -0.95
C SER A 246 10.87 2.43 0.42
N ASP A 247 12.10 2.42 0.95
CA ASP A 247 12.34 2.01 2.33
C ASP A 247 11.97 3.10 3.36
N ARG A 248 11.72 4.35 2.93
CA ARG A 248 11.42 5.52 3.76
C ARG A 248 10.49 6.52 3.07
N ASN A 249 9.95 7.45 3.85
CA ASN A 249 9.07 8.52 3.35
C ASN A 249 9.80 9.41 2.31
N PRO A 250 9.10 9.97 1.30
CA PRO A 250 9.70 10.89 0.33
C PRO A 250 10.54 12.00 0.95
N ASN A 251 10.07 12.59 2.04
CA ASN A 251 10.75 13.70 2.72
C ASN A 251 12.08 13.27 3.41
N ASP A 252 12.25 11.97 3.65
CA ASP A 252 13.46 11.39 4.26
C ASP A 252 14.48 10.90 3.23
N LEU A 253 14.20 11.05 1.93
CA LEU A 253 15.07 10.64 0.83
C LEU A 253 16.22 11.64 0.63
N ARG A 254 17.25 11.52 1.44
CA ARG A 254 18.45 12.35 1.33
C ARG A 254 19.23 12.01 0.06
N GLY A 255 19.76 13.05 -0.62
CA GLY A 255 20.56 12.87 -1.84
C GLY A 255 19.73 12.74 -3.12
N LEU A 256 18.40 12.88 -3.05
CA LEU A 256 17.54 13.12 -4.19
C LEU A 256 17.31 14.63 -4.38
N GLU A 257 17.14 15.05 -5.62
CA GLU A 257 16.80 16.43 -5.94
C GLU A 257 15.42 16.80 -5.33
N ALA A 258 15.33 18.00 -4.76
CA ALA A 258 14.11 18.49 -4.12
C ALA A 258 12.88 18.44 -5.04
N ARG A 259 13.10 18.65 -6.36
CA ARG A 259 12.03 18.57 -7.38
C ARG A 259 11.44 17.15 -7.52
N LEU A 260 12.28 16.09 -7.42
CA LEU A 260 11.81 14.70 -7.43
C LEU A 260 11.05 14.36 -6.15
N VAL A 261 11.58 14.76 -4.99
CA VAL A 261 10.92 14.58 -3.69
C VAL A 261 9.53 15.22 -3.71
N SER A 262 9.43 16.46 -4.20
CA SER A 262 8.15 17.15 -4.33
C SER A 262 7.17 16.42 -5.26
N ARG A 263 7.67 15.84 -6.37
CA ARG A 263 6.83 15.05 -7.29
C ARG A 263 6.37 13.74 -6.66
N PHE A 264 7.22 13.06 -5.90
CA PHE A 264 6.84 11.82 -5.19
C PHE A 264 5.77 12.09 -4.14
N ALA A 265 5.87 13.21 -3.45
CA ALA A 265 4.91 13.63 -2.44
C ALA A 265 3.61 14.26 -3.00
N SER A 266 3.55 14.57 -4.31
CA SER A 266 2.40 15.27 -4.90
C SER A 266 1.13 14.42 -5.03
N GLY A 267 1.26 13.09 -4.98
CA GLY A 267 0.16 12.15 -5.02
C GLY A 267 -0.20 11.60 -3.64
N LEU A 268 -0.61 10.33 -3.60
CA LEU A 268 -0.92 9.65 -2.34
C LEU A 268 0.34 8.95 -1.82
N THR A 269 0.73 9.29 -0.59
CA THR A 269 1.84 8.64 0.14
C THR A 269 1.29 7.81 1.28
N VAL A 270 1.54 6.50 1.28
CA VAL A 270 1.03 5.55 2.28
C VAL A 270 2.16 4.74 2.90
N GLY A 271 2.08 4.54 4.21
CA GLY A 271 3.07 3.79 4.99
C GLY A 271 2.67 2.35 5.22
N MET A 272 3.60 1.42 5.01
CA MET A 272 3.46 0.01 5.37
C MET A 272 4.36 -0.32 6.55
N TYR A 273 3.85 -1.10 7.51
CA TYR A 273 4.53 -1.42 8.75
C TYR A 273 4.76 -2.93 8.89
N ALA A 274 5.56 -3.31 9.87
CA ALA A 274 5.77 -4.72 10.19
C ALA A 274 4.44 -5.37 10.62
N PRO A 275 4.21 -6.65 10.25
CA PRO A 275 2.97 -7.32 10.62
C PRO A 275 2.90 -7.54 12.13
N GLU A 276 1.73 -7.25 12.69
CA GLU A 276 1.37 -7.61 14.05
C GLU A 276 1.18 -9.13 14.14
N TYR A 277 1.09 -9.65 15.37
CA TYR A 277 1.01 -11.09 15.64
C TYR A 277 -0.05 -11.81 14.78
N ASP A 278 -1.28 -11.31 14.76
CA ASP A 278 -2.39 -11.95 14.03
C ASP A 278 -2.14 -11.93 12.52
N THR A 279 -1.64 -10.82 12.00
CA THR A 279 -1.29 -10.70 10.58
C THR A 279 -0.12 -11.62 10.23
N ALA A 280 0.90 -11.70 11.08
CA ALA A 280 2.05 -12.59 10.89
C ALA A 280 1.62 -14.07 10.88
N LYS A 281 0.73 -14.46 11.81
CA LYS A 281 0.18 -15.82 11.87
C LYS A 281 -0.66 -16.15 10.63
N ALA A 282 -1.46 -15.20 10.13
CA ALA A 282 -2.22 -15.35 8.90
C ALA A 282 -1.30 -15.48 7.67
N ILE A 283 -0.19 -14.72 7.62
CA ILE A 283 0.82 -14.86 6.55
C ILE A 283 1.45 -16.25 6.58
N LEU A 284 1.83 -16.75 7.76
CA LEU A 284 2.39 -18.10 7.91
C LEU A 284 1.42 -19.16 7.38
N LYS A 285 0.15 -19.12 7.80
CA LYS A 285 -0.89 -20.07 7.34
C LYS A 285 -0.98 -20.07 5.82
N ARG A 286 -1.09 -18.87 5.21
CA ARG A 286 -1.18 -18.76 3.76
C ARG A 286 0.06 -19.28 3.03
N LYS A 287 1.26 -19.08 3.60
CA LYS A 287 2.51 -19.60 3.02
C LYS A 287 2.65 -21.12 3.16
N ILE A 288 2.07 -21.70 4.19
CA ILE A 288 1.98 -23.16 4.39
C ILE A 288 1.05 -23.76 3.35
N ASP A 289 -0.16 -23.20 3.20
CA ASP A 289 -1.15 -23.63 2.20
C ASP A 289 -0.56 -23.59 0.78
N ALA A 290 0.16 -22.52 0.44
CA ALA A 290 0.82 -22.38 -0.86
C ALA A 290 1.91 -23.41 -1.14
N ARG A 291 2.41 -24.13 -0.11
CA ARG A 291 3.39 -25.23 -0.23
C ARG A 291 2.73 -26.61 -0.24
N ASN A 292 1.39 -26.68 -0.24
CA ASN A 292 0.59 -27.91 -0.16
C ASN A 292 0.97 -28.77 1.06
N PHE A 293 1.39 -28.15 2.16
CA PHE A 293 1.63 -28.83 3.42
C PHE A 293 0.36 -28.76 4.27
N ASP A 294 -0.04 -29.91 4.84
CA ASP A 294 -1.24 -29.95 5.66
C ASP A 294 -0.98 -29.24 6.99
N ILE A 295 -1.69 -28.11 7.19
CA ILE A 295 -1.59 -27.28 8.39
C ILE A 295 -1.99 -28.02 9.67
N SER A 296 -2.82 -29.07 9.55
CA SER A 296 -3.22 -29.92 10.69
C SER A 296 -2.05 -30.67 11.31
N ASN A 297 -0.97 -30.83 10.56
CA ASN A 297 0.27 -31.46 11.02
C ASN A 297 1.23 -30.49 11.72
N ILE A 298 0.82 -29.24 11.92
CA ILE A 298 1.62 -28.20 12.60
C ILE A 298 0.88 -27.77 13.87
N ASP A 299 1.51 -27.95 15.02
CA ASP A 299 0.96 -27.45 16.28
C ASP A 299 0.78 -25.93 16.23
N ASP A 300 -0.34 -25.41 16.72
CA ASP A 300 -0.62 -23.97 16.72
C ASP A 300 0.43 -23.18 17.51
N ASP A 301 1.04 -23.80 18.53
CA ASP A 301 2.15 -23.23 19.29
C ASP A 301 3.40 -22.97 18.43
N VAL A 302 3.61 -23.75 17.38
CA VAL A 302 4.70 -23.52 16.40
C VAL A 302 4.45 -22.25 15.63
N LEU A 303 3.22 -22.04 15.13
CA LEU A 303 2.85 -20.82 14.41
C LEU A 303 2.96 -19.62 15.32
N THR A 304 2.54 -19.77 16.57
CA THR A 304 2.66 -18.74 17.60
C THR A 304 4.12 -18.39 17.87
N PHE A 305 4.97 -19.41 18.05
CA PHE A 305 6.41 -19.22 18.27
C PHE A 305 7.07 -18.48 17.09
N VAL A 306 6.81 -18.90 15.86
CA VAL A 306 7.39 -18.27 14.68
C VAL A 306 6.87 -16.83 14.50
N ALA A 307 5.56 -16.61 14.67
CA ALA A 307 4.97 -15.29 14.56
C ALA A 307 5.53 -14.30 15.60
N GLN A 308 5.73 -14.74 16.85
CA GLN A 308 6.26 -13.88 17.92
C GLN A 308 7.74 -13.52 17.74
N ASN A 309 8.53 -14.45 17.20
CA ASN A 309 9.98 -14.28 17.16
C ASN A 309 10.52 -13.75 15.81
N TYR A 310 9.79 -13.96 14.71
CA TYR A 310 10.28 -13.68 13.35
C TYR A 310 9.38 -12.69 12.57
N SER A 311 8.46 -11.96 13.20
CA SER A 311 7.53 -11.01 12.55
C SER A 311 8.10 -9.62 12.26
N THR A 312 9.40 -9.42 12.41
CA THR A 312 10.03 -8.11 12.12
C THR A 312 9.84 -7.70 10.66
N ASP A 313 9.83 -8.67 9.77
CA ASP A 313 9.44 -8.52 8.36
C ASP A 313 8.98 -9.89 7.81
N VAL A 314 8.30 -9.87 6.65
CA VAL A 314 7.73 -11.07 6.03
C VAL A 314 8.82 -12.01 5.48
N ARG A 315 9.98 -11.47 5.04
CA ARG A 315 11.10 -12.31 4.56
C ARG A 315 11.65 -13.19 5.68
N GLN A 316 11.68 -12.67 6.90
CA GLN A 316 12.12 -13.46 8.06
C GLN A 316 11.12 -14.56 8.43
N LEU A 317 9.81 -14.27 8.37
CA LEU A 317 8.78 -15.29 8.51
C LEU A 317 8.94 -16.40 7.46
N GLU A 318 9.15 -16.04 6.21
CA GLU A 318 9.38 -16.98 5.11
C GLU A 318 10.68 -17.77 5.28
N GLY A 319 11.74 -17.12 5.74
CA GLY A 319 13.03 -17.76 6.01
C GLY A 319 12.94 -18.79 7.14
N ALA A 320 12.27 -18.40 8.24
CA ALA A 320 12.03 -19.31 9.37
C ALA A 320 11.19 -20.52 8.94
N LEU A 321 10.10 -20.28 8.18
CA LEU A 321 9.25 -21.34 7.67
C LEU A 321 10.01 -22.28 6.70
N THR A 322 10.84 -21.72 5.82
CA THR A 322 11.65 -22.50 4.88
C THR A 322 12.64 -23.39 5.62
N ARG A 323 13.31 -22.87 6.66
CA ARG A 323 14.23 -23.62 7.50
C ARG A 323 13.52 -24.71 8.27
N LEU A 324 12.35 -24.39 8.82
CA LEU A 324 11.54 -25.36 9.55
C LEU A 324 11.17 -26.55 8.67
N PHE A 325 10.64 -26.31 7.49
CA PHE A 325 10.30 -27.38 6.54
C PHE A 325 11.52 -28.19 6.12
N PHE A 326 12.62 -27.52 5.77
CA PHE A 326 13.87 -28.22 5.44
C PHE A 326 14.30 -29.15 6.57
N TYR A 327 14.27 -28.67 7.81
CA TYR A 327 14.66 -29.46 8.98
C TYR A 327 13.77 -30.69 9.18
N VAL A 328 12.46 -30.49 9.12
CA VAL A 328 11.46 -31.52 9.36
C VAL A 328 11.45 -32.56 8.26
N THR A 329 11.51 -32.18 6.99
CA THR A 329 11.45 -33.10 5.86
C THR A 329 12.77 -33.85 5.63
N THR A 330 13.91 -33.16 5.85
CA THR A 330 15.22 -33.71 5.46
C THR A 330 15.97 -34.35 6.63
N ILE A 331 15.93 -33.71 7.80
CA ILE A 331 16.75 -34.11 8.96
C ILE A 331 15.93 -34.97 9.92
N TYR A 332 14.77 -34.47 10.36
CA TYR A 332 13.95 -35.13 11.37
C TYR A 332 13.04 -36.23 10.78
N LYS A 333 12.65 -36.08 9.51
CA LYS A 333 11.80 -37.04 8.76
C LYS A 333 10.47 -37.34 9.48
N SER A 334 9.78 -36.29 9.92
CA SER A 334 8.46 -36.37 10.57
C SER A 334 7.42 -35.70 9.72
N ASP A 335 6.19 -36.22 9.74
CA ASP A 335 5.04 -35.54 9.12
C ASP A 335 4.38 -34.51 10.06
N VAL A 336 4.71 -34.56 11.37
CA VAL A 336 4.15 -33.65 12.39
C VAL A 336 5.23 -32.71 12.90
N ILE A 337 4.88 -31.42 12.98
CA ILE A 337 5.75 -30.34 13.46
C ILE A 337 5.28 -29.88 14.82
N THR A 338 6.02 -30.27 15.86
CA THR A 338 5.77 -29.84 17.24
C THR A 338 6.69 -28.71 17.66
N LEU A 339 6.33 -27.99 18.73
CA LEU A 339 7.13 -26.87 19.23
C LEU A 339 8.60 -27.23 19.54
N PRO A 340 8.93 -28.36 20.18
CA PRO A 340 10.33 -28.75 20.40
C PRO A 340 11.12 -28.91 19.10
N ILE A 341 10.51 -29.52 18.08
CA ILE A 341 11.13 -29.71 16.74
C ILE A 341 11.37 -28.34 16.10
N ALA A 342 10.41 -27.42 16.19
CA ALA A 342 10.53 -26.06 15.65
C ALA A 342 11.63 -25.26 16.36
N MET A 343 11.73 -25.35 17.67
CA MET A 343 12.79 -24.70 18.45
C MET A 343 14.18 -25.22 18.05
N GLU A 344 14.34 -26.53 17.87
CA GLU A 344 15.62 -27.11 17.43
C GLU A 344 15.96 -26.73 15.98
N ALA A 345 14.98 -26.77 15.07
CA ALA A 345 15.16 -26.37 13.67
C ALA A 345 15.62 -24.92 13.53
N LEU A 346 15.13 -24.03 14.39
CA LEU A 346 15.35 -22.59 14.34
C LEU A 346 16.45 -22.09 15.30
N LYS A 347 17.05 -22.97 16.10
CA LYS A 347 18.08 -22.65 17.10
C LYS A 347 19.26 -21.85 16.53
N ASN A 348 19.67 -22.12 15.30
CA ASN A 348 20.79 -21.45 14.64
C ASN A 348 20.37 -20.28 13.74
N ILE A 349 19.06 -20.05 13.57
CA ILE A 349 18.57 -18.80 13.03
C ILE A 349 18.37 -17.91 14.24
N THR A 350 19.33 -17.04 14.49
CA THR A 350 19.16 -15.99 15.48
C THR A 350 17.86 -15.26 15.07
N PRO A 351 16.78 -15.25 15.91
CA PRO A 351 15.70 -14.32 15.69
C PRO A 351 16.38 -12.97 15.52
N PRO A 352 15.98 -12.16 14.54
CA PRO A 352 16.59 -10.85 14.39
C PRO A 352 16.60 -10.30 15.78
N LYS A 353 17.79 -9.96 16.29
CA LYS A 353 17.87 -9.22 17.55
C LYS A 353 16.82 -8.16 17.35
N LYS A 354 15.69 -8.25 18.10
CA LYS A 354 14.85 -7.07 18.28
C LYS A 354 15.90 -6.03 18.46
N THR A 355 16.11 -5.13 17.50
CA THR A 355 17.16 -4.10 17.57
C THR A 355 16.78 -3.23 18.73
N GLY A 356 17.03 -3.75 19.86
CA GLY A 356 16.76 -3.26 21.16
C GLY A 356 17.89 -3.85 21.96
N ASN A 357 18.77 -3.00 22.38
CA ASN A 357 19.57 -3.12 23.56
C ASN A 357 19.13 -4.30 24.42
N ASN A 358 20.06 -4.95 25.11
CA ASN A 358 19.78 -5.81 26.26
C ASN A 358 19.00 -5.06 27.39
N ALA A 359 18.55 -3.84 27.14
CA ALA A 359 17.76 -3.04 28.04
C ALA A 359 16.33 -3.57 28.12
N SER A 360 15.89 -3.94 29.28
CA SER A 360 14.50 -4.23 29.62
C SER A 360 13.69 -2.93 29.82
N ALA A 361 12.36 -3.03 29.88
CA ALA A 361 11.53 -1.88 30.29
C ALA A 361 11.94 -1.33 31.68
N GLU A 362 12.42 -2.21 32.56
CA GLU A 362 12.98 -1.82 33.85
C GLU A 362 14.27 -1.00 33.73
N ASP A 363 15.16 -1.37 32.80
CA ASP A 363 16.41 -0.62 32.59
C ASP A 363 16.12 0.75 32.00
N ILE A 364 15.14 0.86 31.10
CA ILE A 364 14.66 2.16 30.60
C ILE A 364 14.09 3.01 31.74
N LYS A 365 13.24 2.42 32.59
CA LYS A 365 12.67 3.13 33.75
C LYS A 365 13.80 3.61 34.71
N LYS A 366 14.79 2.74 34.97
CA LYS A 366 15.97 3.10 35.83
C LYS A 366 16.78 4.23 35.20
N ALA A 367 17.15 4.11 33.91
CA ALA A 367 17.95 5.15 33.25
C ALA A 367 17.25 6.52 33.21
N VAL A 368 15.93 6.54 33.04
CA VAL A 368 15.14 7.78 33.09
C VAL A 368 15.05 8.30 34.55
N CYS A 369 14.85 7.42 35.51
CA CYS A 369 14.85 7.79 36.93
C CYS A 369 16.18 8.41 37.36
N ASP A 370 17.30 7.80 36.98
CA ASP A 370 18.65 8.29 37.30
C ASP A 370 18.92 9.66 36.65
N TYR A 371 18.48 9.82 35.40
CA TYR A 371 18.68 11.08 34.68
C TYR A 371 17.89 12.25 35.26
N TYR A 372 16.66 11.99 35.75
CA TYR A 372 15.76 13.03 36.30
C TYR A 372 15.71 13.06 37.84
N ASN A 373 16.53 12.25 38.52
CA ASN A 373 16.55 12.08 39.99
C ASN A 373 15.15 11.72 40.53
N LEU A 374 14.49 10.75 39.94
CA LEU A 374 13.16 10.25 40.33
C LEU A 374 13.26 8.82 40.89
N THR A 375 12.30 8.44 41.71
CA THR A 375 12.13 7.03 42.11
C THR A 375 11.21 6.32 41.13
N LEU A 376 11.35 4.99 41.01
CA LEU A 376 10.44 4.15 40.16
C LEU A 376 8.95 4.34 40.54
N GLN A 377 8.67 4.46 41.84
CA GLN A 377 7.32 4.74 42.35
C GLN A 377 6.77 6.09 41.88
N GLN A 378 7.61 7.11 41.81
CA GLN A 378 7.21 8.42 41.27
C GLN A 378 6.97 8.35 39.77
N LEU A 379 7.85 7.64 39.04
CA LEU A 379 7.72 7.52 37.57
C LEU A 379 6.44 6.79 37.15
N THR A 380 6.11 5.67 37.82
CA THR A 380 4.90 4.85 37.50
C THR A 380 3.64 5.29 38.26
N GLY A 381 3.79 6.14 39.27
CA GLY A 381 2.73 6.62 40.16
C GLY A 381 1.70 7.54 39.49
N PRO A 382 0.62 7.91 40.18
CA PRO A 382 -0.52 8.65 39.62
C PRO A 382 -0.26 10.15 39.41
N SER A 383 0.89 10.67 39.83
CA SER A 383 1.23 12.11 39.78
C SER A 383 1.09 12.69 38.36
N LYS A 384 0.49 13.89 38.29
CA LYS A 384 0.28 14.64 37.03
C LYS A 384 1.17 15.90 36.94
N THR A 385 2.11 16.10 37.84
CA THR A 385 3.04 17.25 37.80
C THR A 385 3.97 17.14 36.60
N ALA A 386 4.25 18.23 35.92
CA ALA A 386 5.09 18.26 34.71
C ALA A 386 6.49 17.65 34.96
N ALA A 387 7.07 17.87 36.16
CA ALA A 387 8.35 17.31 36.55
C ALA A 387 8.41 15.78 36.57
N ILE A 388 7.25 15.08 36.66
CA ILE A 388 7.16 13.62 36.66
C ILE A 388 6.52 13.12 35.35
N THR A 389 5.59 13.89 34.79
CA THR A 389 4.85 13.47 33.58
C THR A 389 5.75 13.46 32.35
N THR A 390 6.61 14.46 32.18
CA THR A 390 7.55 14.53 31.05
C THR A 390 8.57 13.39 31.06
N PRO A 391 9.28 13.10 32.15
CA PRO A 391 10.13 11.89 32.25
C PRO A 391 9.38 10.59 31.99
N ARG A 392 8.16 10.46 32.51
CA ARG A 392 7.30 9.30 32.22
C ARG A 392 7.00 9.15 30.73
N PHE A 393 6.66 10.23 30.05
CA PHE A 393 6.39 10.20 28.61
C PHE A 393 7.64 9.84 27.81
N ILE A 394 8.82 10.32 28.22
CA ILE A 394 10.10 9.92 27.63
C ILE A 394 10.36 8.42 27.82
N ALA A 395 10.13 7.90 29.03
CA ALA A 395 10.29 6.46 29.29
C ALA A 395 9.32 5.61 28.45
N ILE A 396 8.05 6.02 28.36
CA ILE A 396 7.03 5.40 27.49
C ILE A 396 7.47 5.41 26.01
N TYR A 397 7.95 6.56 25.52
CA TYR A 397 8.47 6.71 24.16
C TYR A 397 9.67 5.80 23.90
N LEU A 398 10.61 5.71 24.85
CA LEU A 398 11.77 4.83 24.75
C LEU A 398 11.38 3.35 24.77
N CYS A 399 10.40 2.93 25.58
CA CYS A 399 9.86 1.58 25.53
C CYS A 399 9.23 1.26 24.16
N ARG A 400 8.52 2.22 23.56
CA ARG A 400 7.96 2.05 22.23
C ARG A 400 9.02 2.01 21.15
N SER A 401 9.97 2.94 21.16
CA SER A 401 10.98 3.11 20.10
C SER A 401 12.14 2.11 20.17
N LEU A 402 12.58 1.70 21.37
CA LEU A 402 13.71 0.78 21.54
C LEU A 402 13.29 -0.68 21.67
N LEU A 403 12.19 -0.94 22.38
CA LEU A 403 11.73 -2.31 22.68
C LEU A 403 10.59 -2.76 21.76
N ASN A 404 10.04 -1.85 20.95
CA ASN A 404 8.85 -2.10 20.11
C ASN A 404 7.65 -2.69 20.86
N MET A 405 7.51 -2.37 22.16
CA MET A 405 6.40 -2.84 22.97
C MET A 405 5.05 -2.32 22.44
N THR A 406 3.99 -3.09 22.61
CA THR A 406 2.63 -2.64 22.27
C THR A 406 2.18 -1.53 23.25
N PHE A 407 1.20 -0.73 22.86
CA PHE A 407 0.66 0.31 23.76
C PHE A 407 0.00 -0.30 25.00
N GLU A 408 -0.54 -1.51 24.89
CA GLU A 408 -1.13 -2.25 26.00
C GLU A 408 -0.06 -2.75 26.98
N ASP A 409 1.03 -3.35 26.47
CA ASP A 409 2.16 -3.80 27.30
C ASP A 409 2.80 -2.63 28.04
N ILE A 410 3.03 -1.49 27.35
CA ILE A 410 3.55 -0.28 27.97
C ILE A 410 2.55 0.25 29.01
N GLY A 411 1.26 0.18 28.71
CA GLY A 411 0.19 0.56 29.65
C GLY A 411 0.27 -0.24 30.94
N THR A 412 0.47 -1.54 30.86
CA THR A 412 0.66 -2.45 32.00
C THR A 412 1.91 -2.06 32.81
N GLU A 413 3.05 -1.80 32.14
CA GLU A 413 4.31 -1.43 32.75
C GLU A 413 4.29 -0.08 33.51
N PHE A 414 3.44 0.85 33.06
CA PHE A 414 3.33 2.19 33.65
C PHE A 414 2.01 2.45 34.39
N ASN A 415 1.16 1.44 34.57
CA ASN A 415 -0.19 1.55 35.15
C ASN A 415 -1.03 2.65 34.46
N ARG A 416 -1.11 2.60 33.14
CA ARG A 416 -1.85 3.55 32.30
C ARG A 416 -2.66 2.82 31.25
N ASP A 417 -3.77 3.43 30.86
CA ASP A 417 -4.53 2.96 29.71
C ASP A 417 -3.77 3.19 28.40
N HIS A 418 -4.06 2.38 27.37
CA HIS A 418 -3.40 2.42 26.07
C HIS A 418 -3.53 3.79 25.36
N THR A 419 -4.66 4.51 25.60
CA THR A 419 -4.90 5.84 25.02
C THR A 419 -3.95 6.88 25.63
N SER A 420 -3.74 6.81 26.93
CA SER A 420 -2.76 7.65 27.63
C SER A 420 -1.33 7.39 27.17
N VAL A 421 -0.99 6.12 26.90
CA VAL A 421 0.33 5.74 26.36
C VAL A 421 0.52 6.27 24.95
N MET A 422 -0.47 6.12 24.09
CA MET A 422 -0.45 6.64 22.71
C MET A 422 -0.27 8.16 22.69
N ASN A 423 -1.04 8.88 23.53
CA ASN A 423 -0.93 10.33 23.64
C ASN A 423 0.45 10.78 24.15
N ALA A 424 1.06 10.01 25.05
CA ALA A 424 2.43 10.28 25.55
C ALA A 424 3.45 10.17 24.43
N VAL A 425 3.38 9.15 23.57
CA VAL A 425 4.27 8.97 22.43
C VAL A 425 4.12 10.12 21.44
N ILE A 426 2.90 10.44 21.00
CA ILE A 426 2.63 11.56 20.08
C ILE A 426 3.15 12.89 20.64
N LYS A 427 2.98 13.11 21.94
CA LYS A 427 3.45 14.35 22.58
C LYS A 427 4.96 14.48 22.57
N ILE A 428 5.69 13.38 22.81
CA ILE A 428 7.17 13.40 22.78
C ILE A 428 7.66 13.58 21.34
N GLU A 429 7.06 12.93 20.36
CA GLU A 429 7.39 13.12 18.94
C GLU A 429 7.21 14.58 18.52
N LYS A 430 6.13 15.21 18.94
CA LYS A 430 5.89 16.65 18.70
C LYS A 430 6.96 17.51 19.35
N LEU A 431 7.27 17.28 20.64
CA LEU A 431 8.30 18.03 21.37
C LEU A 431 9.70 17.87 20.74
N MET A 432 10.04 16.68 20.24
CA MET A 432 11.31 16.45 19.53
C MET A 432 11.42 17.25 18.22
N ASN A 433 10.30 17.56 17.58
CA ASN A 433 10.27 18.37 16.36
C ASN A 433 10.31 19.88 16.66
N GLU A 434 9.76 20.31 17.81
CA GLU A 434 9.67 21.72 18.21
C GLU A 434 10.90 22.19 18.99
N ASP A 435 11.56 21.30 19.75
CA ASP A 435 12.67 21.64 20.66
C ASP A 435 13.80 20.61 20.57
N GLN A 436 14.96 21.05 20.08
CA GLN A 436 16.16 20.20 19.94
C GLN A 436 16.68 19.66 21.29
N SER A 437 16.35 20.30 22.41
CA SER A 437 16.78 19.85 23.74
C SER A 437 16.21 18.47 24.09
N TYR A 438 14.93 18.21 23.75
CA TYR A 438 14.32 16.88 23.91
C TYR A 438 15.01 15.81 23.08
N LYS A 439 15.38 16.16 21.85
CA LYS A 439 16.09 15.24 20.95
C LYS A 439 17.46 14.86 21.50
N LEU A 440 18.18 15.81 22.08
CA LEU A 440 19.47 15.56 22.72
C LEU A 440 19.35 14.67 23.97
N VAL A 441 18.34 14.91 24.83
CA VAL A 441 18.07 14.10 26.02
C VAL A 441 17.74 12.66 25.63
N ILE A 442 16.85 12.46 24.67
CA ILE A 442 16.45 11.13 24.21
C ILE A 442 17.64 10.38 23.61
N ASN A 443 18.45 11.04 22.76
CA ASN A 443 19.66 10.45 22.20
C ASN A 443 20.67 10.04 23.30
N LYS A 444 20.83 10.87 24.34
CA LYS A 444 21.73 10.56 25.47
C LYS A 444 21.23 9.35 26.25
N LEU A 445 19.94 9.27 26.52
CA LEU A 445 19.34 8.11 27.20
C LEU A 445 19.45 6.85 26.33
N GLN A 446 19.22 6.94 25.04
CA GLN A 446 19.41 5.84 24.11
C GLN A 446 20.85 5.33 24.09
N GLN A 447 21.84 6.22 24.07
CA GLN A 447 23.26 5.86 24.13
C GLN A 447 23.65 5.19 25.45
N SER A 448 23.06 5.59 26.57
CA SER A 448 23.32 4.96 27.89
C SER A 448 22.74 3.56 28.01
N LEU A 449 21.63 3.29 27.28
CA LEU A 449 20.95 2.01 27.25
C LEU A 449 21.54 1.03 26.20
N THR A 450 22.39 1.52 25.29
CA THR A 450 23.04 0.73 24.22
C THR A 450 24.44 0.24 24.57
N LYS A 451 24.93 0.63 25.75
CA LYS A 451 26.20 0.11 26.30
C LYS A 451 25.93 -1.17 27.10
#